data_7651aa9b9deabc3686fd9d4fe53c6615
#
_entry.id   7651aa9b9deabc3686fd9d4fe53c6615
#
_cell.length_a   1.000
_cell.length_b   1.000
_cell.length_c   1.000
_cell.angle_alpha   90.00
_cell.angle_beta   90.00
_cell.angle_gamma   90.00
#
_symmetry.space_group_name_H-M   'P 1'
#
loop_
_entity.id
_entity.type
_entity.pdbx_description
1 polymer ?
#
loop_
_entity_poly.entity_id
_entity_poly.type
_entity_poly.pdbx_seq_one_letter_code
_entity_poly.pdbx_strand_id
1 'polypeptide(L)' 'MQYVICINNKHYEASLETRKIYQAYENEFSKNGLLKVVDETGEDYLYPVEYFVPISIPKELEILFQK' A
#
# COMPACT_ATOMS: atom_id res chain seq x y z
N MET A 1 -4.21 0.99 10.43
CA MET A 1 -3.79 0.94 9.02
C MET A 1 -4.41 -0.24 8.33
N GLN A 2 -4.67 -0.12 7.07
CA GLN A 2 -5.14 -1.27 6.29
C GLN A 2 -4.00 -1.83 5.48
N TYR A 3 -4.20 -3.05 5.00
CA TYR A 3 -3.23 -3.70 4.13
C TYR A 3 -3.78 -3.76 2.72
N VAL A 4 -2.90 -3.54 1.76
CA VAL A 4 -3.27 -3.54 0.35
C VAL A 4 -2.23 -4.33 -0.43
N ILE A 5 -2.65 -4.92 -1.55
CA ILE A 5 -1.70 -5.56 -2.44
C ILE A 5 -1.55 -4.68 -3.68
N CYS A 6 -0.31 -4.53 -4.12
CA CYS A 6 0.00 -3.72 -5.31
C CYS A 6 -0.28 -4.56 -6.56
N ILE A 7 -1.13 -4.03 -7.44
CA ILE A 7 -1.47 -4.72 -8.70
C ILE A 7 -0.92 -4.00 -9.91
N ASN A 8 -0.38 -2.80 -9.73
CA ASN A 8 0.20 -2.03 -10.83
C ASN A 8 1.26 -1.10 -10.23
N ASN A 9 2.42 -1.04 -10.85
CA ASN A 9 3.49 -0.14 -10.38
C ASN A 9 4.01 0.76 -11.49
N LYS A 10 3.24 0.93 -12.55
CA LYS A 10 3.67 1.75 -13.69
C LYS A 10 4.04 3.15 -13.23
N HIS A 11 5.21 3.60 -13.64
CA HIS A 11 5.82 4.89 -13.27
C HIS A 11 6.40 4.93 -11.85
N TYR A 12 6.29 3.83 -11.08
CA TYR A 12 6.78 3.79 -9.69
C TYR A 12 7.57 2.52 -9.41
N GLU A 13 8.23 1.99 -10.44
CA GLU A 13 8.91 0.70 -10.32
C GLU A 13 10.04 0.70 -9.29
N ALA A 14 10.58 1.87 -8.98
CA ALA A 14 11.64 1.96 -7.98
C ALA A 14 11.13 1.90 -6.55
N SER A 15 9.85 2.19 -6.33
CA SER A 15 9.30 2.25 -4.98
C SER A 15 8.15 1.28 -4.74
N LEU A 16 7.62 0.65 -5.77
CA LEU A 16 6.54 -0.32 -5.66
C LEU A 16 6.86 -1.59 -6.41
N GLU A 17 6.50 -2.72 -5.81
CA GLU A 17 6.61 -4.02 -6.43
C GLU A 17 5.22 -4.61 -6.57
N THR A 18 4.88 -5.11 -7.76
CA THR A 18 3.57 -5.75 -7.96
C THR A 18 3.53 -7.06 -7.18
N ARG A 19 2.31 -7.43 -6.74
CA ARG A 19 2.04 -8.63 -5.95
C ARG A 19 2.59 -8.57 -4.54
N LYS A 20 3.01 -7.42 -4.11
CA LYS A 20 3.53 -7.23 -2.76
C LYS A 20 2.49 -6.53 -1.89
N ILE A 21 2.51 -6.83 -0.61
CA ILE A 21 1.57 -6.27 0.37
C ILE A 21 2.22 -5.05 1.02
N TYR A 22 1.46 -3.97 1.09
CA TYR A 22 1.89 -2.72 1.72
C TYR A 22 0.87 -2.29 2.75
N GLN A 23 1.31 -1.45 3.67
CA GLN A 23 0.42 -0.78 4.63
C GLN A 23 -0.06 0.53 4.03
N ALA A 24 -1.33 0.84 4.23
CA ALA A 24 -1.92 2.07 3.74
C ALA A 24 -2.70 2.74 4.87
N TYR A 25 -2.79 4.06 4.80
CA TYR A 25 -3.51 4.84 5.79
C TYR A 25 -5.00 4.85 5.45
N GLU A 26 -5.82 4.34 6.37
CA GLU A 26 -7.24 4.13 6.11
C GLU A 26 -8.01 5.40 5.81
N ASN A 27 -7.63 6.49 6.44
CA ASN A 27 -8.34 7.75 6.33
C ASN A 27 -7.73 8.69 5.30
N GLU A 28 -6.82 8.17 4.49
CA GLU A 28 -6.09 8.98 3.52
C GLU A 28 -6.51 8.65 2.10
N PHE A 29 -7.69 8.04 1.93
CA PHE A 29 -8.27 7.90 0.61
C PHE A 29 -8.61 9.29 0.14
N SER A 30 -7.84 9.74 -0.78
CA SER A 30 -7.99 11.07 -1.27
C SER A 30 -9.23 11.20 -2.14
N LYS A 31 -9.84 12.35 -2.08
CA LYS A 31 -10.91 12.69 -3.01
C LYS A 31 -10.40 12.72 -4.45
N ASN A 32 -9.09 12.73 -4.62
CA ASN A 32 -8.46 12.76 -5.93
C ASN A 32 -8.04 11.39 -6.43
N GLY A 33 -8.50 10.32 -5.79
CA GLY A 33 -8.16 8.97 -6.23
C GLY A 33 -6.77 8.54 -5.86
N LEU A 34 -6.21 9.11 -4.81
CA LEU A 34 -4.88 8.75 -4.31
C LEU A 34 -5.01 8.02 -2.99
N LEU A 35 -4.02 7.17 -2.71
CA LEU A 35 -3.93 6.42 -1.47
C LEU A 35 -2.55 6.62 -0.88
N LYS A 36 -2.49 6.93 0.40
CA LYS A 36 -1.20 7.07 1.06
C LYS A 36 -0.70 5.71 1.51
N VAL A 37 0.43 5.30 0.99
CA VAL A 37 0.99 3.97 1.16
C VAL A 37 2.42 4.08 1.67
N VAL A 38 2.80 3.20 2.61
CA VAL A 38 4.20 3.07 3.02
C VAL A 38 4.88 2.15 2.01
N ASP A 39 5.80 2.69 1.22
CA ASP A 39 6.38 1.98 0.08
C ASP A 39 7.69 1.27 0.44
N GLU A 40 8.40 0.79 -0.58
CA GLU A 40 9.64 0.03 -0.38
C GLU A 40 10.74 0.84 0.29
N THR A 41 10.67 2.15 0.20
CA THR A 41 11.67 3.01 0.84
C THR A 41 11.41 3.17 2.34
N GLY A 42 10.25 2.71 2.82
CA GLY A 42 9.86 2.87 4.19
C GLY A 42 9.20 4.21 4.49
N GLU A 43 8.99 5.02 3.46
CA GLU A 43 8.33 6.32 3.59
C GLU A 43 6.94 6.27 2.99
N ASP A 44 6.06 7.12 3.49
CA ASP A 44 4.72 7.17 2.94
C ASP A 44 4.67 8.14 1.76
N TYR A 45 3.84 7.80 0.79
CA TYR A 45 3.71 8.58 -0.42
C TYR A 45 2.32 8.35 -1.00
N LEU A 46 1.85 9.29 -1.78
CA LEU A 46 0.53 9.19 -2.42
C LEU A 46 0.65 8.53 -3.77
N TYR A 47 -0.07 7.42 -3.96
CA TYR A 47 -0.09 6.67 -5.20
C TYR A 47 -1.51 6.57 -5.73
N PRO A 48 -1.70 6.30 -7.01
CA PRO A 48 -3.05 6.08 -7.54
C PRO A 48 -3.72 4.95 -6.79
N VAL A 49 -4.92 5.19 -6.28
CA VAL A 49 -5.63 4.19 -5.48
C VAL A 49 -5.92 2.92 -6.28
N GLU A 50 -6.08 3.06 -7.60
CA GLU A 50 -6.37 1.93 -8.47
C GLU A 50 -5.18 0.97 -8.63
N TYR A 51 -3.99 1.35 -8.14
CA TYR A 51 -2.83 0.47 -8.16
C TYR A 51 -2.86 -0.57 -7.04
N PHE A 52 -3.87 -0.53 -6.19
CA PHE A 52 -3.93 -1.37 -5.00
C PHE A 52 -5.31 -1.98 -4.81
N VAL A 53 -5.32 -3.16 -4.19
CA VAL A 53 -6.55 -3.82 -3.78
C VAL A 53 -6.46 -4.05 -2.27
N PRO A 54 -7.47 -3.61 -1.51
CA PRO A 54 -7.48 -3.88 -0.07
C PRO A 54 -7.57 -5.37 0.20
N ILE A 55 -6.84 -5.85 1.20
CA ILE A 55 -6.88 -7.24 1.59
C ILE A 55 -6.98 -7.33 3.11
N SER A 56 -7.50 -8.47 3.58
CA SER A 56 -7.50 -8.82 5.00
C SER A 56 -6.41 -9.85 5.22
N ILE A 57 -5.62 -9.67 6.28
CA ILE A 57 -4.62 -10.68 6.63
C ILE A 57 -4.87 -11.15 8.06
N PRO A 58 -4.56 -12.42 8.38
CA PRO A 58 -4.68 -12.92 9.74
C PRO A 58 -3.78 -12.15 10.69
N LYS A 59 -4.17 -12.08 11.95
CA LYS A 59 -3.37 -11.39 12.96
C LYS A 59 -1.96 -11.91 13.04
N GLU A 60 -1.79 -13.22 12.85
CA GLU A 60 -0.47 -13.83 12.91
C GLU A 60 0.47 -13.26 11.86
N LEU A 61 -0.07 -12.81 10.74
CA LEU A 61 0.75 -12.23 9.68
C LEU A 61 0.93 -10.72 9.84
N GLU A 62 0.03 -10.06 10.56
CA GLU A 62 0.14 -8.62 10.76
C GLU A 62 1.46 -8.24 11.42
N ILE A 63 1.93 -9.08 12.34
CA ILE A 63 3.16 -8.79 13.07
C ILE A 63 4.37 -8.70 12.15
N LEU A 64 4.31 -9.35 10.99
CA LEU A 64 5.41 -9.30 10.03
C LEU A 64 5.53 -7.94 9.36
N PHE A 65 4.49 -7.13 9.41
CA PHE A 65 4.46 -5.81 8.78
C PHE A 65 4.61 -4.67 9.78
N GLN A 66 4.68 -4.99 11.06
CA GLN A 66 4.90 -3.98 12.10
C GLN A 66 6.39 -3.73 12.26
N LYS A 67 6.71 -2.50 12.57
CA LYS A 67 8.12 -2.12 12.77
C LYS A 67 8.42 -1.84 14.21
#